data_dd3b822d2414dec005cb750885afdd20
#
_entry.id   dd3b822d2414dec005cb750885afdd20
#
_cell.length_a   1.000
_cell.length_b   1.000
_cell.length_c   1.000
_cell.angle_alpha   90.00
_cell.angle_beta   90.00
_cell.angle_gamma   90.00
#
_symmetry.space_group_name_H-M   'P 1'
#
loop_
_entity.id
_entity.type
_entity.pdbx_description
1 polymer ?
#
loop_
_entity_poly.entity_id
_entity_poly.type
_entity_poly.pdbx_seq_one_letter_code
_entity_poly.pdbx_strand_id
1 'polypeptide(L)'
;RCHGTAHIWIARANEKSGCEVLLQKRSAWKDSNPGCYDISSAGHLSAGDTYLEGALREIGEELGIHAEAEELRDLGLLEKVSHGVFYGKPFHDHEVSAVYLYTKPVEAEKLHLQESEVEAVRWMDLKECQKAVREGSIPNCIDIRELEMIEKSTTPYVYNDSNYKRVQYTRYAD
;
A
#
# COMPACT_ATOMS: atom_id res chain seq x y z
N ARG A 1 5.58 -20.59 -9.37
CA ARG A 1 6.56 -19.63 -9.88
C ARG A 1 6.75 -18.57 -8.78
N CYS A 2 8.00 -18.23 -8.45
CA CYS A 2 8.28 -17.13 -7.52
C CYS A 2 8.43 -15.84 -8.34
N HIS A 3 7.76 -14.77 -7.93
CA HIS A 3 7.87 -13.46 -8.54
C HIS A 3 7.85 -12.35 -7.49
N GLY A 4 8.48 -11.22 -7.80
CA GLY A 4 8.55 -10.05 -6.93
C GLY A 4 7.52 -9.01 -7.33
N THR A 5 6.95 -8.34 -6.33
CA THR A 5 6.06 -7.19 -6.49
C THR A 5 6.51 -6.04 -5.59
N ALA A 6 6.25 -4.82 -6.01
CA ALA A 6 6.45 -3.64 -5.19
C ALA A 6 5.08 -3.07 -4.81
N HIS A 7 4.87 -2.85 -3.52
CA HIS A 7 3.63 -2.33 -2.95
C HIS A 7 3.90 -0.98 -2.29
N ILE A 8 3.20 0.05 -2.70
CA ILE A 8 3.38 1.40 -2.19
C ILE A 8 2.08 1.85 -1.51
N TRP A 9 2.17 2.14 -0.23
CA TRP A 9 1.11 2.78 0.54
C TRP A 9 1.37 4.28 0.64
N ILE A 10 0.34 5.07 0.39
CA ILE A 10 0.35 6.51 0.63
C ILE A 10 -0.46 6.76 1.88
N ALA A 11 0.14 7.42 2.86
CA ALA A 11 -0.51 7.71 4.13
C ALA A 11 -0.30 9.16 4.53
N ARG A 12 -1.23 9.69 5.32
CA ARG A 12 -1.14 11.01 5.94
C ARG A 12 -1.77 11.00 7.34
N ALA A 13 -1.39 11.97 8.15
CA ALA A 13 -2.01 12.16 9.45
C ALA A 13 -3.48 12.54 9.31
N ASN A 14 -4.33 12.03 10.21
CA ASN A 14 -5.71 12.48 10.39
C ASN A 14 -6.04 12.64 11.87
N GLU A 15 -7.10 13.39 12.18
CA GLU A 15 -7.51 13.66 13.55
C GLU A 15 -8.32 12.51 14.18
N LYS A 16 -8.82 11.58 13.38
CA LYS A 16 -9.72 10.50 13.83
C LYS A 16 -8.96 9.40 14.56
N SER A 17 -8.05 8.72 13.87
CA SER A 17 -7.24 7.64 14.45
C SER A 17 -5.74 7.90 14.39
N GLY A 18 -5.34 9.06 13.91
CA GLY A 18 -3.96 9.48 13.73
C GLY A 18 -3.39 9.22 12.34
N CYS A 19 -4.01 8.37 11.55
CA CYS A 19 -3.53 8.03 10.22
C CYS A 19 -4.68 7.66 9.27
N GLU A 20 -4.59 8.08 8.02
CA GLU A 20 -5.40 7.58 6.92
C GLU A 20 -4.53 7.17 5.74
N VAL A 21 -5.02 6.24 4.95
CA VAL A 21 -4.34 5.67 3.79
C VAL A 21 -5.12 5.96 2.52
N LEU A 22 -4.41 6.12 1.41
CA LEU A 22 -5.01 6.25 0.08
C LEU A 22 -5.22 4.86 -0.51
N LEU A 23 -6.45 4.51 -0.81
CA LEU A 23 -6.79 3.28 -1.52
C LEU A 23 -6.97 3.58 -3.01
N GLN A 24 -6.51 2.69 -3.88
CA GLN A 24 -6.94 2.69 -5.26
C GLN A 24 -8.18 1.80 -5.44
N LYS A 25 -9.07 2.18 -6.33
CA LYS A 25 -10.10 1.31 -6.87
C LYS A 25 -9.60 0.77 -8.21
N ARG A 26 -9.44 -0.55 -8.29
CA ARG A 26 -8.98 -1.23 -9.50
C ARG A 26 -9.95 -1.00 -10.64
N SER A 27 -9.41 -0.76 -11.83
CA SER A 27 -10.23 -0.61 -13.04
C SER A 27 -11.14 -1.82 -13.26
N ALA A 28 -12.35 -1.57 -13.76
CA ALA A 28 -13.29 -2.61 -14.17
C ALA A 28 -12.76 -3.51 -15.30
N TRP A 29 -11.72 -3.06 -15.99
CA TRP A 29 -11.09 -3.77 -17.11
C TRP A 29 -9.97 -4.75 -16.68
N LYS A 30 -9.64 -4.79 -15.39
CA LYS A 30 -8.60 -5.70 -14.86
C LYS A 30 -9.08 -7.14 -14.92
N ASP A 31 -8.20 -8.06 -15.33
CA ASP A 31 -8.49 -9.50 -15.37
C ASP A 31 -8.69 -10.10 -13.96
N SER A 32 -8.04 -9.51 -12.97
CA SER A 32 -8.14 -9.97 -11.57
C SER A 32 -8.72 -8.88 -10.68
N ASN A 33 -9.66 -9.25 -9.81
CA ASN A 33 -10.29 -8.38 -8.81
C ASN A 33 -10.77 -7.02 -9.37
N PRO A 34 -11.53 -6.98 -10.51
CA PRO A 34 -12.00 -5.72 -11.07
C PRO A 34 -12.90 -4.98 -10.08
N GLY A 35 -12.75 -3.67 -9.98
CA GLY A 35 -13.56 -2.80 -9.11
C GLY A 35 -13.32 -2.96 -7.61
N CYS A 36 -12.38 -3.83 -7.18
CA CYS A 36 -11.99 -3.95 -5.78
C CYS A 36 -11.09 -2.79 -5.34
N TYR A 37 -11.17 -2.45 -4.06
CA TYR A 37 -10.19 -1.58 -3.43
C TYR A 37 -8.89 -2.33 -3.17
N ASP A 38 -7.79 -1.63 -3.34
CA ASP A 38 -6.44 -2.17 -3.27
C ASP A 38 -5.47 -1.15 -2.64
N ILE A 39 -4.22 -1.53 -2.50
CA ILE A 39 -3.08 -0.71 -2.09
C ILE A 39 -3.04 0.57 -2.93
N SER A 40 -2.40 1.63 -2.45
CA SER A 40 -2.31 2.90 -3.21
C SER A 40 -1.74 2.71 -4.62
N SER A 41 -0.64 1.97 -4.74
CA SER A 41 -0.04 1.54 -6.01
C SER A 41 0.71 0.23 -5.83
N ALA A 42 0.64 -0.66 -6.81
CA ALA A 42 1.32 -1.94 -6.75
C ALA A 42 1.56 -2.53 -8.14
N GLY A 43 2.72 -3.12 -8.35
CA GLY A 43 3.01 -3.80 -9.60
C GLY A 43 4.12 -4.83 -9.52
N HIS A 44 4.23 -5.61 -10.58
CA HIS A 44 5.26 -6.64 -10.73
C HIS A 44 6.60 -6.02 -11.11
N LEU A 45 7.67 -6.62 -10.60
CA LEU A 45 9.02 -6.24 -11.03
C LEU A 45 9.26 -6.69 -12.47
N SER A 46 9.84 -5.81 -13.27
CA SER A 46 10.40 -6.18 -14.56
C SER A 46 11.72 -6.94 -14.36
N ALA A 47 12.11 -7.71 -15.37
CA ALA A 47 13.36 -8.47 -15.29
C ALA A 47 14.57 -7.52 -15.13
N GLY A 48 15.27 -7.69 -14.03
CA GLY A 48 16.44 -6.86 -13.68
C GLY A 48 16.15 -5.69 -12.76
N ASP A 49 14.88 -5.35 -12.48
CA ASP A 49 14.52 -4.30 -11.53
C ASP A 49 14.85 -4.71 -10.09
N THR A 50 15.31 -3.75 -9.31
CA THR A 50 15.22 -3.82 -7.86
C THR A 50 13.79 -3.50 -7.41
N TYR A 51 13.44 -3.88 -6.16
CA TYR A 51 12.14 -3.55 -5.59
C TYR A 51 11.86 -2.04 -5.57
N LEU A 52 12.89 -1.24 -5.25
CA LEU A 52 12.76 0.22 -5.21
C LEU A 52 12.52 0.82 -6.59
N GLU A 53 13.25 0.38 -7.60
CA GLU A 53 13.04 0.81 -9.00
C GLU A 53 11.63 0.45 -9.48
N GLY A 54 11.17 -0.77 -9.17
CA GLY A 54 9.79 -1.17 -9.44
C GLY A 54 8.77 -0.27 -8.75
N ALA A 55 8.97 0.04 -7.46
CA ALA A 55 8.08 0.91 -6.71
C ALA A 55 8.01 2.34 -7.29
N LEU A 56 9.16 2.94 -7.63
CA LEU A 56 9.22 4.27 -8.22
C LEU A 56 8.52 4.32 -9.59
N ARG A 57 8.68 3.28 -10.39
CA ARG A 57 8.00 3.17 -11.68
C ARG A 57 6.49 3.06 -11.50
N GLU A 58 6.00 2.14 -10.66
CA GLU A 58 4.57 1.88 -10.48
C GLU A 58 3.82 3.10 -9.93
N ILE A 59 4.36 3.77 -8.92
CA ILE A 59 3.71 4.98 -8.37
C ILE A 59 3.65 6.12 -9.40
N GLY A 60 4.66 6.20 -10.28
CA GLY A 60 4.68 7.14 -11.40
C GLY A 60 3.66 6.81 -12.48
N GLU A 61 3.59 5.54 -12.89
CA GLU A 61 2.72 5.08 -13.97
C GLU A 61 1.24 5.10 -13.54
N GLU A 62 0.91 4.54 -12.37
CA GLU A 62 -0.46 4.39 -11.91
C GLU A 62 -1.09 5.70 -11.41
N LEU A 63 -0.30 6.54 -10.70
CA LEU A 63 -0.81 7.72 -10.00
C LEU A 63 -0.22 9.05 -10.48
N GLY A 64 0.79 9.03 -11.34
CA GLY A 64 1.47 10.23 -11.79
C GLY A 64 2.34 10.90 -10.72
N ILE A 65 2.74 10.17 -9.68
CA ILE A 65 3.61 10.68 -8.62
C ILE A 65 5.07 10.37 -8.96
N HIS A 66 5.88 11.41 -9.15
CA HIS A 66 7.32 11.28 -9.35
C HIS A 66 8.04 11.37 -8.02
N ALA A 67 8.10 10.25 -7.30
CA ALA A 67 8.78 10.15 -6.01
C ALA A 67 10.29 9.96 -6.19
N GLU A 68 11.06 10.48 -5.23
CA GLU A 68 12.47 10.18 -5.09
C GLU A 68 12.67 8.92 -4.21
N ALA A 69 13.80 8.25 -4.37
CA ALA A 69 14.10 7.01 -3.64
C ALA A 69 14.01 7.17 -2.11
N GLU A 70 14.49 8.31 -1.60
CA GLU A 70 14.50 8.64 -0.17
C GLU A 70 13.10 8.94 0.40
N GLU A 71 12.11 9.16 -0.46
CA GLU A 71 10.72 9.41 -0.08
C GLU A 71 9.92 8.12 0.11
N LEU A 72 10.45 6.99 -0.36
CA LEU A 72 9.86 5.67 -0.17
C LEU A 72 10.51 4.97 1.03
N ARG A 73 9.82 4.97 2.16
CA ARG A 73 10.27 4.27 3.37
C ARG A 73 10.00 2.78 3.23
N ASP A 74 11.06 1.97 3.29
CA ASP A 74 10.97 0.51 3.28
C ASP A 74 10.38 0.00 4.61
N LEU A 75 9.25 -0.72 4.54
CA LEU A 75 8.59 -1.36 5.68
C LEU A 75 8.94 -2.85 5.79
N GLY A 76 9.61 -3.43 4.82
CA GLY A 76 10.01 -4.83 4.79
C GLY A 76 9.33 -5.65 3.70
N LEU A 77 9.59 -6.94 3.74
CA LEU A 77 9.06 -7.91 2.78
C LEU A 77 7.87 -8.67 3.36
N LEU A 78 6.91 -8.93 2.49
CA LEU A 78 5.77 -9.79 2.76
C LEU A 78 5.75 -10.95 1.77
N GLU A 79 5.67 -12.16 2.29
CA GLU A 79 5.59 -13.37 1.49
C GLU A 79 4.16 -13.91 1.48
N LYS A 80 3.67 -14.24 0.29
CA LYS A 80 2.35 -14.82 0.07
C LYS A 80 2.47 -16.03 -0.82
N VAL A 81 1.98 -17.17 -0.33
CA VAL A 81 1.87 -18.39 -1.09
C VAL A 81 0.40 -18.69 -1.32
N SER A 82 0.01 -18.82 -2.56
CA SER A 82 -1.35 -19.19 -2.93
C SER A 82 -1.37 -20.47 -3.78
N HIS A 83 -2.38 -21.28 -3.52
CA HIS A 83 -2.64 -22.51 -4.26
C HIS A 83 -4.05 -22.44 -4.84
N GLY A 84 -4.20 -22.82 -6.07
CA GLY A 84 -5.49 -22.79 -6.74
C GLY A 84 -5.52 -23.65 -7.99
N VAL A 85 -6.64 -23.57 -8.70
CA VAL A 85 -6.81 -24.19 -10.03
C VAL A 85 -7.14 -23.06 -11.01
N PHE A 86 -6.31 -22.91 -12.03
CA PHE A 86 -6.52 -21.92 -13.09
C PHE A 86 -6.65 -22.64 -14.43
N TYR A 87 -7.76 -22.45 -15.12
CA TYR A 87 -8.11 -23.20 -16.34
C TYR A 87 -7.98 -24.72 -16.20
N GLY A 88 -8.41 -25.29 -15.06
CA GLY A 88 -8.36 -26.74 -14.80
C GLY A 88 -6.98 -27.29 -14.47
N LYS A 89 -5.95 -26.45 -14.34
CA LYS A 89 -4.59 -26.86 -13.95
C LYS A 89 -4.25 -26.37 -12.54
N PRO A 90 -3.57 -27.19 -11.72
CA PRO A 90 -3.06 -26.75 -10.43
C PRO A 90 -2.14 -25.54 -10.61
N PHE A 91 -2.37 -24.52 -9.79
CA PHE A 91 -1.62 -23.29 -9.79
C PHE A 91 -0.96 -23.10 -8.42
N HIS A 92 0.33 -22.88 -8.44
CA HIS A 92 1.11 -22.53 -7.25
C HIS A 92 1.76 -21.18 -7.52
N ASP A 93 1.40 -20.19 -6.76
CA ASP A 93 1.98 -18.88 -6.83
C ASP A 93 2.70 -18.54 -5.53
N HIS A 94 3.89 -17.98 -5.67
CA HIS A 94 4.73 -17.53 -4.59
C HIS A 94 5.16 -16.12 -4.90
N GLU A 95 4.57 -15.17 -4.19
CA GLU A 95 4.80 -13.76 -4.35
C GLU A 95 5.61 -13.24 -3.15
N VAL A 96 6.63 -12.45 -3.43
CA VAL A 96 7.38 -11.69 -2.43
C VAL A 96 7.21 -10.22 -2.74
N SER A 97 6.55 -9.51 -1.85
CA SER A 97 6.23 -8.10 -2.00
C SER A 97 7.12 -7.25 -1.10
N ALA A 98 7.82 -6.27 -1.67
CA ALA A 98 8.42 -5.22 -0.86
C ALA A 98 7.39 -4.12 -0.61
N VAL A 99 7.17 -3.80 0.66
CA VAL A 99 6.16 -2.83 1.10
C VAL A 99 6.82 -1.51 1.44
N TYR A 100 6.40 -0.45 0.78
CA TYR A 100 6.89 0.91 0.95
C TYR A 100 5.80 1.85 1.47
N LEU A 101 6.21 2.85 2.22
CA LEU A 101 5.35 3.92 2.71
C LEU A 101 5.81 5.27 2.15
N TYR A 102 4.88 6.00 1.54
CA TYR A 102 5.05 7.36 1.03
C TYR A 102 4.17 8.32 1.85
N THR A 103 4.76 9.36 2.41
CA THR A 103 4.07 10.29 3.32
C THR A 103 4.16 11.75 2.91
N LYS A 104 4.68 12.04 1.72
CA LYS A 104 4.64 13.40 1.18
C LYS A 104 3.20 13.80 0.87
N PRO A 105 2.87 15.11 0.92
CA PRO A 105 1.54 15.60 0.64
C PRO A 105 1.03 15.15 -0.73
N VAL A 106 -0.19 14.61 -0.76
CA VAL A 106 -0.87 14.18 -1.99
C VAL A 106 -2.26 14.79 -2.03
N GLU A 107 -2.55 15.51 -3.11
CA GLU A 107 -3.90 15.98 -3.44
C GLU A 107 -4.53 14.95 -4.39
N ALA A 108 -5.43 14.11 -3.87
CA ALA A 108 -6.02 13.01 -4.62
C ALA A 108 -6.71 13.46 -5.92
N GLU A 109 -7.28 14.65 -5.91
CA GLU A 109 -8.00 15.24 -7.05
C GLU A 109 -7.06 15.69 -8.20
N LYS A 110 -5.76 15.79 -7.91
CA LYS A 110 -4.74 16.21 -8.89
C LYS A 110 -3.90 15.05 -9.42
N LEU A 111 -4.16 13.83 -8.98
CA LEU A 111 -3.46 12.65 -9.47
C LEU A 111 -3.80 12.35 -10.94
N HIS A 112 -2.82 11.87 -11.67
CA HIS A 112 -2.99 11.40 -13.04
C HIS A 112 -3.10 9.87 -13.01
N LEU A 113 -4.33 9.37 -12.95
CA LEU A 113 -4.60 7.94 -12.85
C LEU A 113 -4.43 7.26 -14.21
N GLN A 114 -3.73 6.13 -14.22
CA GLN A 114 -3.67 5.24 -15.38
C GLN A 114 -5.01 4.49 -15.50
N GLU A 115 -5.92 4.97 -16.33
CA GLU A 115 -7.31 4.51 -16.42
C GLU A 115 -7.45 3.00 -16.68
N SER A 116 -6.49 2.39 -17.37
CA SER A 116 -6.48 0.94 -17.59
C SER A 116 -6.26 0.14 -16.30
N GLU A 117 -5.61 0.73 -15.30
CA GLU A 117 -5.23 0.10 -14.03
C GLU A 117 -6.08 0.60 -12.87
N VAL A 118 -6.28 1.91 -12.76
CA VAL A 118 -6.88 2.61 -11.63
C VAL A 118 -8.10 3.41 -12.06
N GLU A 119 -9.27 3.06 -11.54
CA GLU A 119 -10.52 3.78 -11.80
C GLU A 119 -10.64 5.05 -10.95
N ALA A 120 -10.27 4.96 -9.68
CA ALA A 120 -10.39 6.04 -8.71
C ALA A 120 -9.44 5.82 -7.52
N VAL A 121 -9.24 6.86 -6.73
CA VAL A 121 -8.57 6.79 -5.43
C VAL A 121 -9.46 7.39 -4.33
N ARG A 122 -9.23 6.94 -3.09
CA ARG A 122 -10.01 7.38 -1.95
C ARG A 122 -9.20 7.29 -0.66
N TRP A 123 -9.22 8.35 0.12
CA TRP A 123 -8.71 8.33 1.48
C TRP A 123 -9.63 7.55 2.42
N MET A 124 -9.05 6.74 3.29
CA MET A 124 -9.76 5.99 4.32
C MET A 124 -8.95 5.98 5.62
N ASP A 125 -9.62 6.23 6.74
CA ASP A 125 -9.01 6.10 8.05
C ASP A 125 -8.41 4.69 8.22
N LEU A 126 -7.20 4.60 8.78
CA LEU A 126 -6.46 3.33 8.88
C LEU A 126 -7.23 2.29 9.69
N LYS A 127 -7.84 2.68 10.80
CA LYS A 127 -8.61 1.76 11.66
C LYS A 127 -9.91 1.31 10.99
N GLU A 128 -10.57 2.21 10.29
CA GLU A 128 -11.75 1.87 9.48
C GLU A 128 -11.38 0.92 8.34
N CYS A 129 -10.26 1.17 7.67
CA CYS A 129 -9.75 0.31 6.61
C CYS A 129 -9.44 -1.10 7.13
N GLN A 130 -8.71 -1.21 8.24
CA GLN A 130 -8.42 -2.49 8.90
C GLN A 130 -9.70 -3.25 9.24
N LYS A 131 -10.70 -2.57 9.80
CA LYS A 131 -12.00 -3.16 10.12
C LYS A 131 -12.71 -3.64 8.87
N ALA A 132 -12.81 -2.80 7.84
CA ALA A 132 -13.48 -3.12 6.59
C ALA A 132 -12.85 -4.32 5.87
N VAL A 133 -11.51 -4.43 5.88
CA VAL A 133 -10.79 -5.57 5.29
C VAL A 133 -11.05 -6.86 6.08
N ARG A 134 -10.97 -6.81 7.41
CA ARG A 134 -11.24 -7.99 8.27
C ARG A 134 -12.67 -8.50 8.15
N GLU A 135 -13.63 -7.61 8.06
CA GLU A 135 -15.06 -7.94 7.98
C GLU A 135 -15.52 -8.22 6.53
N GLY A 136 -14.71 -7.89 5.52
CA GLY A 136 -15.10 -8.00 4.13
C GLY A 136 -16.26 -7.06 3.77
N SER A 137 -16.40 -5.92 4.47
CA SER A 137 -17.51 -4.98 4.27
C SER A 137 -17.33 -4.09 3.03
N ILE A 138 -16.16 -4.11 2.43
CA ILE A 138 -15.88 -3.50 1.11
C ILE A 138 -15.25 -4.55 0.20
N PRO A 139 -15.53 -4.54 -1.12
CA PRO A 139 -14.82 -5.39 -2.06
C PRO A 139 -13.35 -4.97 -2.08
N ASN A 140 -12.44 -5.86 -1.72
CA ASN A 140 -11.03 -5.56 -1.63
C ASN A 140 -10.15 -6.79 -1.90
N CYS A 141 -8.89 -6.54 -2.23
CA CYS A 141 -7.83 -7.54 -2.34
C CYS A 141 -6.60 -7.19 -1.47
N ILE A 142 -6.82 -6.40 -0.43
CA ILE A 142 -5.79 -5.92 0.50
C ILE A 142 -5.38 -7.03 1.48
N ASP A 143 -4.08 -7.23 1.66
CA ASP A 143 -3.57 -8.07 2.73
C ASP A 143 -3.55 -7.29 4.04
N ILE A 144 -4.28 -7.78 5.06
CA ILE A 144 -4.38 -7.11 6.36
C ILE A 144 -3.01 -6.88 7.02
N ARG A 145 -2.04 -7.76 6.75
CA ARG A 145 -0.69 -7.66 7.31
C ARG A 145 0.01 -6.37 6.88
N GLU A 146 -0.25 -5.86 5.69
CA GLU A 146 0.32 -4.59 5.21
C GLU A 146 -0.24 -3.39 6.00
N LEU A 147 -1.55 -3.38 6.28
CA LEU A 147 -2.14 -2.34 7.13
C LEU A 147 -1.58 -2.37 8.55
N GLU A 148 -1.25 -3.56 9.06
CA GLU A 148 -0.57 -3.72 10.35
C GLU A 148 0.88 -3.21 10.31
N MET A 149 1.60 -3.39 9.19
CA MET A 149 2.94 -2.81 8.97
C MET A 149 2.88 -1.29 8.99
N ILE A 150 1.89 -0.69 8.33
CA ILE A 150 1.68 0.77 8.34
C ILE A 150 1.39 1.25 9.75
N GLU A 151 0.48 0.60 10.46
CA GLU A 151 0.13 0.95 11.85
C GLU A 151 1.37 0.98 12.73
N LYS A 152 2.20 -0.06 12.69
CA LYS A 152 3.46 -0.13 13.46
C LYS A 152 4.41 0.99 13.11
N SER A 153 4.49 1.38 11.83
CA SER A 153 5.39 2.43 11.34
C SER A 153 4.92 3.84 11.68
N THR A 154 3.61 4.02 11.88
CA THR A 154 2.97 5.32 12.14
C THR A 154 2.57 5.52 13.60
N THR A 155 2.57 4.48 14.42
CA THR A 155 2.35 4.58 15.86
C THR A 155 3.55 5.28 16.51
N PRO A 156 3.34 6.32 17.34
CA PRO A 156 4.43 6.97 18.06
C PRO A 156 5.15 5.96 18.94
N TYR A 157 6.47 5.92 18.88
CA TYR A 157 7.27 5.17 19.86
C TYR A 157 7.05 5.80 21.23
N VAL A 158 6.33 5.12 22.12
CA VAL A 158 6.29 5.47 23.52
C VAL A 158 7.64 5.04 24.12
N TYR A 159 8.58 5.98 24.18
CA TYR A 159 9.82 5.77 24.93
C TYR A 159 9.46 5.81 26.43
N ASN A 160 9.43 4.64 27.05
CA ASN A 160 9.30 4.52 28.49
C ASN A 160 10.66 4.84 29.14
N ASP A 161 11.02 6.12 29.17
CA ASP A 161 12.03 6.59 30.10
C ASP A 161 11.33 6.92 31.41
N SER A 162 11.72 6.27 32.47
CA SER A 162 11.08 6.29 33.80
C SER A 162 10.98 7.69 34.43
N ASN A 163 11.40 8.74 33.76
CA ASN A 163 11.39 10.12 34.27
C ASN A 163 10.86 11.20 33.30
N TYR A 164 10.52 10.88 32.03
CA TYR A 164 9.93 11.89 31.11
C TYR A 164 8.96 11.25 30.13
N LYS A 165 7.66 11.52 30.37
CA LYS A 165 6.60 11.29 29.37
C LYS A 165 6.73 12.34 28.27
N ARG A 166 7.54 12.08 27.27
CA ARG A 166 7.55 12.87 26.04
C ARG A 166 6.98 12.00 24.93
N VAL A 167 5.71 12.21 24.61
CA VAL A 167 5.11 11.70 23.38
C VAL A 167 5.72 12.52 22.24
N GLN A 168 6.70 11.95 21.54
CA GLN A 168 7.15 12.53 20.28
C GLN A 168 6.24 11.99 19.19
N TYR A 169 5.29 12.82 18.79
CA TYR A 169 4.62 12.60 17.52
C TYR A 169 5.67 12.76 16.42
N THR A 170 5.88 11.72 15.63
CA THR A 170 6.53 11.88 14.33
C THR A 170 5.55 12.73 13.51
N ARG A 171 5.73 14.05 13.53
CA ARG A 171 5.07 14.91 12.55
C ARG A 171 5.59 14.43 11.21
N TYR A 172 4.70 14.00 10.36
CA TYR A 172 5.02 13.93 8.94
C TYR A 172 5.46 15.33 8.58
N ALA A 173 6.76 15.51 8.26
CA ALA A 173 7.31 16.81 7.96
C ALA A 173 6.58 17.35 6.74
N ASP A 174 6.09 18.56 6.87
CA ASP A 174 5.53 19.35 5.77
C ASP A 174 6.55 19.55 4.66
#